data_8028f320804eb621420b8e2c07d298d7
#
_entry.id   8028f320804eb621420b8e2c07d298d7
#
_cell.length_a   1.000
_cell.length_b   1.000
_cell.length_c   1.000
_cell.angle_alpha   90.00
_cell.angle_beta   90.00
_cell.angle_gamma   90.00
#
_symmetry.space_group_name_H-M   'P 1'
#
loop_
_entity.id
_entity.type
_entity.pdbx_description
1 polymer ?
#
loop_
_entity_poly.entity_id
_entity_poly.type
_entity_poly.pdbx_seq_one_letter_code
_entity_poly.pdbx_strand_id
1 'polypeptide(L)'
;MKIKSLALAIVAAAGTTTAFAGGFTLSEQSVSSMGTSNAGRTSNAVDASVVFNNPAAMGELKTAQFTQAVAFIDAKTKIKNVNAPLGGTTDGNIVPHTFIPSGYFTSGDQGGWAWGIAAYGSYGLKTNNESTFAGRHLGDKSSVEVITIQPAFSYQINDKVSVGFGPTINKVEALLTKNVSSVPNIGGGLPGTVLGTNTLEGDDIGYGYNFGIHTKLSESTSAGIVYRSKVKYKIDDGTLETTGT
;
A
#
# COMPACT_ATOMS: atom_id res chain seq x y z
N MET A 1 30.14 -28.91 -6.66
CA MET A 1 30.69 -27.51 -6.65
C MET A 1 29.89 -26.50 -7.47
N LYS A 2 28.99 -26.91 -8.36
CA LYS A 2 28.24 -26.00 -9.27
C LYS A 2 26.98 -25.35 -8.67
N ILE A 3 26.38 -25.96 -7.64
CA ILE A 3 25.12 -25.42 -7.02
C ILE A 3 25.38 -24.19 -6.13
N LYS A 4 26.51 -24.16 -5.43
CA LYS A 4 26.86 -23.00 -4.57
C LYS A 4 27.21 -21.77 -5.40
N SER A 5 27.80 -21.93 -6.57
CA SER A 5 28.12 -20.82 -7.48
C SER A 5 26.88 -20.27 -8.17
N LEU A 6 25.87 -21.10 -8.46
CA LEU A 6 24.60 -20.68 -9.04
C LEU A 6 23.74 -19.89 -8.00
N ALA A 7 23.71 -20.36 -6.75
CA ALA A 7 23.02 -19.67 -5.68
C ALA A 7 23.65 -18.29 -5.40
N LEU A 8 24.98 -18.20 -5.41
CA LEU A 8 25.71 -16.94 -5.24
C LEU A 8 25.48 -15.98 -6.41
N ALA A 9 25.40 -16.48 -7.64
CA ALA A 9 25.10 -15.69 -8.83
C ALA A 9 23.66 -15.14 -8.82
N ILE A 10 22.68 -15.92 -8.35
CA ILE A 10 21.29 -15.48 -8.20
C ILE A 10 21.19 -14.38 -7.12
N VAL A 11 21.88 -14.53 -5.99
CA VAL A 11 21.92 -13.51 -4.94
C VAL A 11 22.61 -12.24 -5.43
N ALA A 12 23.70 -12.35 -6.19
CA ALA A 12 24.41 -11.20 -6.77
C ALA A 12 23.58 -10.49 -7.85
N ALA A 13 22.85 -11.22 -8.69
CA ALA A 13 21.95 -10.64 -9.69
C ALA A 13 20.74 -9.94 -9.07
N ALA A 14 20.22 -10.44 -7.94
CA ALA A 14 19.15 -9.78 -7.18
C ALA A 14 19.61 -8.48 -6.50
N GLY A 15 20.91 -8.30 -6.24
CA GLY A 15 21.48 -7.12 -5.60
C GLY A 15 21.69 -5.92 -6.52
N THR A 16 21.54 -6.05 -7.84
CA THR A 16 21.80 -4.98 -8.82
C THR A 16 20.54 -4.27 -9.33
N THR A 17 19.36 -4.69 -8.88
CA THR A 17 18.13 -3.96 -9.20
C THR A 17 18.08 -2.69 -8.36
N THR A 18 17.95 -1.52 -9.00
CA THR A 18 17.58 -0.28 -8.31
C THR A 18 16.30 -0.55 -7.52
N ALA A 19 16.39 -0.51 -6.20
CA ALA A 19 15.24 -0.67 -5.33
C ALA A 19 14.32 0.54 -5.54
N PHE A 20 13.28 0.38 -6.34
CA PHE A 20 12.19 1.34 -6.40
C PHE A 20 11.30 1.08 -5.18
N ALA A 21 11.55 1.77 -4.09
CA ALA A 21 10.65 1.76 -2.95
C ALA A 21 9.38 2.52 -3.34
N GLY A 22 8.26 1.84 -3.35
CA GLY A 22 6.95 2.47 -3.39
C GLY A 22 6.72 3.17 -2.04
N GLY A 23 7.01 4.48 -1.93
CA GLY A 23 7.03 5.21 -0.66
C GLY A 23 5.70 5.22 0.10
N PHE A 24 4.60 4.76 -0.52
CA PHE A 24 3.25 4.72 0.08
C PHE A 24 2.65 3.32 0.08
N THR A 25 3.46 2.29 -0.18
CA THR A 25 3.00 0.90 -0.14
C THR A 25 2.71 0.51 1.30
N LEU A 26 1.50 0.03 1.55
CA LEU A 26 1.13 -0.55 2.83
C LEU A 26 1.78 -1.94 2.98
N SER A 27 2.10 -2.33 4.20
CA SER A 27 2.58 -3.67 4.56
C SER A 27 1.53 -4.49 5.31
N GLU A 28 0.41 -3.88 5.61
CA GLU A 28 -0.64 -4.34 6.50
C GLU A 28 -1.73 -5.19 5.80
N GLN A 29 -1.53 -5.57 4.54
CA GLN A 29 -2.53 -6.33 3.78
C GLN A 29 -2.77 -7.75 4.32
N SER A 30 -1.81 -8.34 5.03
CA SER A 30 -1.97 -9.69 5.60
C SER A 30 -1.51 -9.71 7.05
N VAL A 31 -2.47 -9.82 7.96
CA VAL A 31 -2.18 -9.86 9.40
C VAL A 31 -1.36 -11.10 9.78
N SER A 32 -1.61 -12.24 9.14
CA SER A 32 -0.82 -13.45 9.35
C SER A 32 0.63 -13.27 8.91
N SER A 33 0.87 -12.59 7.78
CA SER A 33 2.23 -12.27 7.33
C SER A 33 2.90 -11.24 8.23
N MET A 34 2.17 -10.27 8.75
CA MET A 34 2.69 -9.31 9.72
C MET A 34 3.19 -10.00 11.00
N GLY A 35 2.50 -11.05 11.46
CA GLY A 35 2.92 -11.86 12.62
C GLY A 35 4.30 -12.50 12.45
N THR A 36 4.77 -12.68 11.23
CA THR A 36 6.12 -13.17 10.88
C THR A 36 7.03 -12.08 10.32
N SER A 37 6.67 -10.80 10.51
CA SER A 37 7.37 -9.66 9.89
C SER A 37 7.49 -9.79 8.36
N ASN A 38 6.47 -10.36 7.72
CA ASN A 38 6.40 -10.69 6.29
C ASN A 38 7.45 -11.74 5.81
N ALA A 39 8.12 -12.46 6.74
CA ALA A 39 9.02 -13.54 6.38
C ALA A 39 8.22 -14.69 5.73
N GLY A 40 8.71 -15.17 4.60
CA GLY A 40 8.04 -16.22 3.83
C GLY A 40 6.76 -15.80 3.11
N ARG A 41 6.45 -14.51 3.02
CA ARG A 41 5.21 -13.98 2.44
C ARG A 41 4.89 -14.52 1.05
N THR A 42 5.90 -14.78 0.22
CA THR A 42 5.71 -15.27 -1.16
C THR A 42 5.76 -16.80 -1.27
N SER A 43 6.25 -17.48 -0.24
CA SER A 43 6.44 -18.93 -0.25
C SER A 43 5.48 -19.70 0.66
N ASN A 44 4.87 -19.05 1.65
CA ASN A 44 3.98 -19.70 2.61
C ASN A 44 2.52 -19.40 2.26
N ALA A 45 1.69 -20.43 2.25
CA ALA A 45 0.24 -20.34 2.13
C ALA A 45 -0.39 -20.61 3.50
N VAL A 46 -0.50 -19.59 4.35
CA VAL A 46 -1.03 -19.71 5.71
C VAL A 46 -2.55 -19.64 5.73
N ASP A 47 -3.11 -18.72 4.95
CA ASP A 47 -4.54 -18.45 4.85
C ASP A 47 -4.91 -17.84 3.49
N ALA A 48 -6.16 -17.42 3.30
CA ALA A 48 -6.64 -16.88 2.02
C ALA A 48 -5.92 -15.59 1.59
N SER A 49 -5.15 -14.91 2.44
CA SER A 49 -4.33 -13.76 2.03
C SER A 49 -3.23 -14.13 1.03
N VAL A 50 -3.00 -15.40 0.81
CA VAL A 50 -2.16 -15.93 -0.27
C VAL A 50 -2.57 -15.41 -1.66
N VAL A 51 -3.84 -15.11 -1.88
CA VAL A 51 -4.35 -14.49 -3.13
C VAL A 51 -3.58 -13.22 -3.45
N PHE A 52 -3.31 -12.39 -2.45
CA PHE A 52 -2.48 -11.20 -2.56
C PHE A 52 -0.99 -11.54 -2.49
N ASN A 53 -0.57 -12.36 -1.52
CA ASN A 53 0.84 -12.61 -1.22
C ASN A 53 1.56 -13.28 -2.40
N ASN A 54 0.99 -14.39 -2.90
CA ASN A 54 1.44 -15.10 -4.09
C ASN A 54 0.30 -15.95 -4.66
N PRO A 55 -0.38 -15.53 -5.72
CA PRO A 55 -1.49 -16.30 -6.28
C PRO A 55 -1.10 -17.72 -6.69
N ALA A 56 0.18 -17.98 -7.04
CA ALA A 56 0.64 -19.32 -7.39
C ALA A 56 0.56 -20.32 -6.23
N ALA A 57 0.57 -19.85 -4.98
CA ALA A 57 0.54 -20.70 -3.81
C ALA A 57 -0.89 -21.01 -3.31
N MET A 58 -1.95 -20.54 -3.99
CA MET A 58 -3.34 -20.82 -3.58
C MET A 58 -3.66 -22.31 -3.54
N GLY A 59 -3.12 -23.10 -4.45
CA GLY A 59 -3.28 -24.56 -4.50
C GLY A 59 -2.60 -25.33 -3.34
N GLU A 60 -1.80 -24.66 -2.51
CA GLU A 60 -1.27 -25.26 -1.29
C GLU A 60 -2.33 -25.40 -0.20
N LEU A 61 -3.36 -24.56 -0.23
CA LEU A 61 -4.51 -24.64 0.65
C LEU A 61 -5.47 -25.72 0.11
N LYS A 62 -5.73 -26.75 0.91
CA LYS A 62 -6.50 -27.93 0.48
C LYS A 62 -8.00 -27.72 0.49
N THR A 63 -8.48 -26.68 1.13
CA THR A 63 -9.90 -26.34 1.26
C THR A 63 -10.14 -24.88 0.96
N ALA A 64 -11.38 -24.56 0.60
CA ALA A 64 -11.80 -23.15 0.49
C ALA A 64 -11.62 -22.42 1.82
N GLN A 65 -11.11 -21.20 1.75
CA GLN A 65 -10.89 -20.36 2.92
C GLN A 65 -11.34 -18.94 2.67
N PHE A 66 -11.84 -18.33 3.71
CA PHE A 66 -12.11 -16.90 3.78
C PHE A 66 -11.30 -16.29 4.93
N THR A 67 -10.60 -15.21 4.67
CA THR A 67 -9.86 -14.46 5.68
C THR A 67 -10.28 -13.00 5.61
N GLN A 68 -10.63 -12.44 6.76
CA GLN A 68 -10.89 -11.02 6.91
C GLN A 68 -9.96 -10.46 7.99
N ALA A 69 -9.42 -9.28 7.75
CA ALA A 69 -8.54 -8.62 8.70
C ALA A 69 -8.76 -7.10 8.70
N VAL A 70 -8.43 -6.50 9.83
CA VAL A 70 -8.35 -5.04 9.99
C VAL A 70 -7.04 -4.73 10.71
N ALA A 71 -6.19 -3.94 10.09
CA ALA A 71 -5.03 -3.36 10.76
C ALA A 71 -5.37 -1.97 11.27
N PHE A 72 -4.91 -1.64 12.47
CA PHE A 72 -5.05 -0.32 13.06
C PHE A 72 -3.67 0.34 13.16
N ILE A 73 -3.53 1.53 12.57
CA ILE A 73 -2.31 2.32 12.64
C ILE A 73 -2.51 3.45 13.66
N ASP A 74 -1.68 3.43 14.71
CA ASP A 74 -1.54 4.50 15.70
C ASP A 74 -0.09 5.00 15.68
N ALA A 75 0.23 5.85 14.72
CA ALA A 75 1.56 6.44 14.60
C ALA A 75 1.60 7.82 15.27
N LYS A 76 2.71 8.11 15.96
CA LYS A 76 2.95 9.41 16.60
C LYS A 76 4.12 10.11 15.90
N THR A 77 3.79 11.05 15.04
CA THR A 77 4.78 11.82 14.27
C THR A 77 4.56 13.31 14.49
N LYS A 78 5.63 14.00 14.84
CA LYS A 78 5.62 15.45 15.07
C LYS A 78 6.64 16.15 14.17
N ILE A 79 6.24 17.27 13.58
CA ILE A 79 7.15 18.18 12.90
C ILE A 79 7.70 19.15 13.97
N LYS A 80 9.00 19.38 13.95
CA LYS A 80 9.67 20.29 14.90
C LYS A 80 10.47 21.35 14.15
N ASN A 81 10.77 22.45 14.83
CA ASN A 81 11.64 23.52 14.34
C ASN A 81 11.12 24.17 13.03
N VAL A 82 9.82 24.35 12.90
CA VAL A 82 9.24 25.09 11.78
C VAL A 82 9.39 26.57 12.03
N ASN A 83 10.13 27.26 11.18
CA ASN A 83 10.13 28.73 11.15
C ASN A 83 8.96 29.19 10.29
N ALA A 84 7.90 29.68 10.95
CA ALA A 84 6.68 30.06 10.29
C ALA A 84 6.46 31.58 10.36
N PRO A 85 6.59 32.29 9.25
CA PRO A 85 6.32 33.73 9.19
C PRO A 85 4.88 34.08 9.59
N LEU A 86 3.95 33.14 9.46
CA LEU A 86 2.53 33.30 9.76
C LEU A 86 2.15 32.87 11.19
N GLY A 87 3.14 32.54 12.03
CA GLY A 87 2.90 31.98 13.36
C GLY A 87 2.23 30.61 13.32
N GLY A 88 2.03 30.02 14.50
CA GLY A 88 1.37 28.74 14.67
C GLY A 88 2.13 27.81 15.61
N THR A 89 1.68 26.56 15.71
CA THR A 89 2.21 25.53 16.61
C THR A 89 2.70 24.32 15.82
N THR A 90 3.42 23.43 16.49
CA THR A 90 3.90 22.15 15.94
C THR A 90 3.69 21.01 16.94
N ASP A 91 2.66 21.13 17.79
CA ASP A 91 2.43 20.23 18.91
C ASP A 91 1.59 19.01 18.55
N GLY A 92 0.85 19.07 17.43
CA GLY A 92 -0.05 18.03 16.98
C GLY A 92 0.65 16.75 16.48
N ASN A 93 -0.13 15.67 16.40
CA ASN A 93 0.25 14.46 15.69
C ASN A 93 -0.23 14.58 14.24
N ILE A 94 0.69 14.49 13.28
CA ILE A 94 0.36 14.66 11.86
C ILE A 94 -0.23 13.40 11.22
N VAL A 95 -0.10 12.22 11.84
CA VAL A 95 -0.65 10.98 11.32
C VAL A 95 -1.95 10.65 12.04
N PRO A 96 -3.10 10.70 11.38
CA PRO A 96 -4.36 10.33 11.99
C PRO A 96 -4.43 8.81 12.23
N HIS A 97 -5.21 8.41 13.23
CA HIS A 97 -5.54 6.99 13.42
C HIS A 97 -6.23 6.46 12.16
N THR A 98 -5.77 5.31 11.68
CA THR A 98 -6.26 4.75 10.42
C THR A 98 -6.54 3.26 10.56
N PHE A 99 -7.69 2.82 10.05
CA PHE A 99 -8.03 1.41 9.90
C PHE A 99 -7.83 0.99 8.45
N ILE A 100 -7.19 -0.17 8.25
CA ILE A 100 -6.94 -0.76 6.94
C ILE A 100 -7.64 -2.12 6.88
N PRO A 101 -8.86 -2.18 6.33
CA PRO A 101 -9.56 -3.43 6.15
C PRO A 101 -8.99 -4.22 4.97
N SER A 102 -9.07 -5.54 5.07
CA SER A 102 -8.78 -6.45 3.97
C SER A 102 -9.64 -7.70 4.04
N GLY A 103 -9.94 -8.29 2.88
CA GLY A 103 -10.72 -9.49 2.76
C GLY A 103 -10.23 -10.36 1.61
N TYR A 104 -10.21 -11.66 1.81
CA TYR A 104 -9.66 -12.65 0.88
C TYR A 104 -10.51 -13.88 0.86
N PHE A 105 -10.68 -14.45 -0.32
CA PHE A 105 -11.27 -15.76 -0.51
C PHE A 105 -10.44 -16.57 -1.49
N THR A 106 -10.24 -17.85 -1.22
CA THR A 106 -9.68 -18.80 -2.16
C THR A 106 -10.48 -20.10 -2.13
N SER A 107 -10.62 -20.73 -3.30
CA SER A 107 -11.23 -22.07 -3.42
C SER A 107 -10.36 -23.16 -2.80
N GLY A 108 -9.08 -22.89 -2.55
CA GLY A 108 -8.08 -23.92 -2.35
C GLY A 108 -7.88 -24.78 -3.60
N ASP A 109 -7.18 -25.89 -3.45
CA ASP A 109 -6.88 -26.84 -4.53
C ASP A 109 -8.14 -27.51 -5.07
N GLN A 110 -8.36 -27.41 -6.37
CA GLN A 110 -9.47 -28.01 -7.12
C GLN A 110 -8.92 -28.97 -8.19
N GLY A 111 -8.03 -29.85 -7.80
CA GLY A 111 -7.40 -30.80 -8.74
C GLY A 111 -6.35 -30.14 -9.62
N GLY A 112 -5.47 -29.36 -9.02
CA GLY A 112 -4.39 -28.66 -9.68
C GLY A 112 -4.74 -27.21 -10.09
N TRP A 113 -5.98 -26.78 -9.86
CA TRP A 113 -6.43 -25.40 -10.08
C TRP A 113 -6.88 -24.76 -8.76
N ALA A 114 -6.67 -23.49 -8.64
CA ALA A 114 -7.29 -22.70 -7.60
C ALA A 114 -7.66 -21.32 -8.14
N TRP A 115 -8.69 -20.74 -7.55
CA TRP A 115 -9.11 -19.37 -7.83
C TRP A 115 -9.40 -18.63 -6.53
N GLY A 116 -9.39 -17.33 -6.60
CA GLY A 116 -9.65 -16.50 -5.43
C GLY A 116 -9.98 -15.08 -5.81
N ILE A 117 -10.36 -14.31 -4.80
CA ILE A 117 -10.60 -12.88 -4.90
C ILE A 117 -10.08 -12.20 -3.64
N ALA A 118 -9.49 -11.03 -3.82
CA ALA A 118 -9.00 -10.19 -2.73
C ALA A 118 -9.55 -8.76 -2.85
N ALA A 119 -9.80 -8.13 -1.70
CA ALA A 119 -10.06 -6.71 -1.58
C ALA A 119 -9.20 -6.15 -0.44
N TYR A 120 -8.35 -5.17 -0.73
CA TYR A 120 -7.37 -4.66 0.24
C TYR A 120 -6.89 -3.25 -0.09
N GLY A 121 -6.40 -2.53 0.93
CA GLY A 121 -5.64 -1.31 0.74
C GLY A 121 -4.24 -1.62 0.21
N SER A 122 -3.89 -1.13 -0.97
CA SER A 122 -2.57 -1.36 -1.57
C SER A 122 -1.58 -0.25 -1.28
N TYR A 123 -2.05 1.00 -1.26
CA TYR A 123 -1.25 2.18 -0.95
C TYR A 123 -2.06 3.11 -0.04
N GLY A 124 -1.36 3.81 0.84
CA GLY A 124 -1.98 4.78 1.72
C GLY A 124 -0.97 5.81 2.23
N LEU A 125 -1.36 7.06 2.17
CA LEU A 125 -0.70 8.16 2.85
C LEU A 125 -1.78 9.05 3.46
N LYS A 126 -1.70 9.28 4.77
CA LYS A 126 -2.56 10.24 5.44
C LYS A 126 -1.74 11.14 6.34
N THR A 127 -1.90 12.43 6.14
CA THR A 127 -1.45 13.45 7.09
C THR A 127 -2.61 14.40 7.38
N ASN A 128 -2.73 14.81 8.63
CA ASN A 128 -3.73 15.77 9.07
C ASN A 128 -3.11 16.62 10.16
N ASN A 129 -2.70 17.81 9.79
CA ASN A 129 -2.10 18.74 10.73
C ASN A 129 -3.17 19.36 11.63
N GLU A 130 -2.76 19.86 12.79
CA GLU A 130 -3.62 20.66 13.66
C GLU A 130 -4.02 21.99 12.99
N SER A 131 -5.18 22.52 13.31
CA SER A 131 -5.70 23.77 12.72
C SER A 131 -4.78 24.99 12.92
N THR A 132 -3.95 24.93 13.96
CA THR A 132 -2.95 25.96 14.30
C THR A 132 -1.56 25.66 13.73
N PHE A 133 -1.43 24.61 12.90
CA PHE A 133 -0.13 24.20 12.39
C PHE A 133 0.62 25.34 11.69
N ALA A 134 1.86 25.52 12.06
CA ALA A 134 2.72 26.60 11.56
C ALA A 134 2.93 26.58 10.05
N GLY A 135 2.88 25.38 9.43
CA GLY A 135 3.04 25.17 7.98
C GLY A 135 1.72 25.00 7.21
N ARG A 136 0.54 25.30 7.78
CA ARG A 136 -0.77 25.07 7.19
C ARG A 136 -1.01 25.75 5.84
N HIS A 137 -0.25 26.80 5.53
CA HIS A 137 -0.30 27.49 4.23
C HIS A 137 0.45 26.73 3.11
N LEU A 138 1.32 25.79 3.48
CA LEU A 138 2.00 24.90 2.53
C LEU A 138 1.20 23.59 2.34
N GLY A 139 0.63 23.08 3.42
CA GLY A 139 -0.19 21.88 3.42
C GLY A 139 -0.83 21.68 4.79
N ASP A 140 -2.10 21.31 4.81
CA ASP A 140 -2.86 21.04 6.02
C ASP A 140 -3.19 19.54 6.10
N LYS A 141 -3.98 19.05 5.15
CA LYS A 141 -4.28 17.62 5.00
C LYS A 141 -3.74 17.09 3.69
N SER A 142 -3.27 15.86 3.74
CA SER A 142 -2.98 15.07 2.55
C SER A 142 -3.49 13.66 2.78
N SER A 143 -4.31 13.15 1.87
CA SER A 143 -4.77 11.78 1.87
C SER A 143 -4.66 11.23 0.46
N VAL A 144 -3.97 10.11 0.31
CA VAL A 144 -3.95 9.31 -0.90
C VAL A 144 -4.20 7.88 -0.48
N GLU A 145 -5.28 7.31 -0.95
CA GLU A 145 -5.69 5.96 -0.63
C GLU A 145 -5.95 5.17 -1.90
N VAL A 146 -5.50 3.93 -1.93
CA VAL A 146 -5.77 3.02 -3.05
C VAL A 146 -6.37 1.74 -2.52
N ILE A 147 -7.60 1.46 -2.97
CA ILE A 147 -8.28 0.19 -2.73
C ILE A 147 -8.15 -0.66 -3.98
N THR A 148 -7.75 -1.91 -3.81
CA THR A 148 -7.54 -2.88 -4.89
C THR A 148 -8.52 -4.04 -4.77
N ILE A 149 -9.15 -4.39 -5.88
CA ILE A 149 -9.86 -5.66 -6.07
C ILE A 149 -9.03 -6.52 -7.02
N GLN A 150 -8.77 -7.76 -6.61
CA GLN A 150 -7.90 -8.68 -7.32
C GLN A 150 -8.55 -10.07 -7.39
N PRO A 151 -9.23 -10.43 -8.48
CA PRO A 151 -9.43 -11.84 -8.80
C PRO A 151 -8.09 -12.50 -9.14
N ALA A 152 -7.94 -13.77 -8.84
CA ALA A 152 -6.71 -14.49 -9.09
C ALA A 152 -6.97 -15.96 -9.44
N PHE A 153 -6.05 -16.53 -10.22
CA PHE A 153 -6.05 -17.92 -10.66
C PHE A 153 -4.67 -18.53 -10.44
N SER A 154 -4.66 -19.81 -10.09
CA SER A 154 -3.47 -20.61 -9.90
C SER A 154 -3.58 -21.91 -10.68
N TYR A 155 -2.45 -22.36 -11.22
CA TYR A 155 -2.35 -23.63 -11.89
C TYR A 155 -1.07 -24.38 -11.46
N GLN A 156 -1.24 -25.62 -11.05
CA GLN A 156 -0.14 -26.50 -10.69
C GLN A 156 0.39 -27.19 -11.95
N ILE A 157 1.59 -26.81 -12.38
CA ILE A 157 2.26 -27.38 -13.57
C ILE A 157 2.67 -28.84 -13.31
N ASN A 158 3.14 -29.10 -12.08
CA ASN A 158 3.52 -30.43 -11.60
C ASN A 158 3.50 -30.44 -10.07
N ASP A 159 3.83 -31.56 -9.43
CA ASP A 159 3.78 -31.74 -7.96
C ASP A 159 4.63 -30.73 -7.17
N LYS A 160 5.56 -30.02 -7.85
CA LYS A 160 6.49 -29.10 -7.20
C LYS A 160 6.29 -27.65 -7.60
N VAL A 161 5.77 -27.37 -8.80
CA VAL A 161 5.75 -26.02 -9.36
C VAL A 161 4.34 -25.61 -9.72
N SER A 162 3.96 -24.45 -9.26
CA SER A 162 2.72 -23.77 -9.62
C SER A 162 2.98 -22.32 -10.09
N VAL A 163 2.09 -21.82 -10.91
CA VAL A 163 2.05 -20.45 -11.39
C VAL A 163 0.72 -19.83 -11.05
N GLY A 164 0.69 -18.52 -10.90
CA GLY A 164 -0.52 -17.80 -10.60
C GLY A 164 -0.54 -16.43 -11.24
N PHE A 165 -1.75 -15.97 -11.54
CA PHE A 165 -1.99 -14.68 -12.16
C PHE A 165 -3.22 -14.04 -11.53
N GLY A 166 -3.14 -12.73 -11.28
CA GLY A 166 -4.25 -11.94 -10.75
C GLY A 166 -4.26 -10.54 -11.36
N PRO A 167 -5.22 -10.23 -12.24
CA PRO A 167 -5.46 -8.85 -12.65
C PRO A 167 -5.91 -8.02 -11.44
N THR A 168 -5.61 -6.73 -11.44
CA THR A 168 -6.00 -5.82 -10.36
C THR A 168 -6.74 -4.61 -10.92
N ILE A 169 -7.82 -4.25 -10.23
CA ILE A 169 -8.58 -3.01 -10.41
C ILE A 169 -8.29 -2.17 -9.18
N ASN A 170 -7.77 -0.98 -9.38
CA ASN A 170 -7.27 -0.15 -8.29
C ASN A 170 -7.95 1.21 -8.37
N LYS A 171 -8.74 1.57 -7.35
CA LYS A 171 -9.33 2.90 -7.21
C LYS A 171 -8.43 3.74 -6.33
N VAL A 172 -7.92 4.86 -6.84
CA VAL A 172 -7.22 5.87 -6.07
C VAL A 172 -8.18 6.99 -5.70
N GLU A 173 -8.08 7.48 -4.47
CA GLU A 173 -8.70 8.72 -4.01
C GLU A 173 -7.60 9.61 -3.43
N ALA A 174 -7.58 10.87 -3.85
CA ALA A 174 -6.61 11.87 -3.40
C ALA A 174 -7.32 13.12 -2.88
N LEU A 175 -6.91 13.58 -1.72
CA LEU A 175 -7.37 14.82 -1.09
C LEU A 175 -6.16 15.61 -0.60
N LEU A 176 -6.06 16.86 -1.00
CA LEU A 176 -5.03 17.79 -0.57
C LEU A 176 -5.69 19.10 -0.12
N THR A 177 -5.37 19.56 1.09
CA THR A 177 -5.85 20.86 1.57
C THR A 177 -4.70 21.76 1.99
N LYS A 178 -4.88 23.06 1.82
CA LYS A 178 -4.00 24.09 2.36
C LYS A 178 -4.79 25.33 2.72
N ASN A 179 -4.34 26.04 3.74
CA ASN A 179 -4.95 27.31 4.11
C ASN A 179 -4.46 28.45 3.22
N VAL A 180 -5.40 29.27 2.79
CA VAL A 180 -5.13 30.56 2.14
C VAL A 180 -4.98 31.59 3.23
N SER A 181 -3.86 32.25 3.28
CA SER A 181 -3.57 33.28 4.31
C SER A 181 -3.26 34.62 3.65
N SER A 182 -3.63 35.71 4.31
CA SER A 182 -3.14 37.02 3.92
C SER A 182 -1.60 37.06 4.00
N VAL A 183 -0.97 37.71 3.05
CA VAL A 183 0.47 37.95 3.12
C VAL A 183 0.77 38.78 4.37
N PRO A 184 1.75 38.39 5.21
CA PRO A 184 2.15 39.25 6.34
C PRO A 184 2.55 40.61 5.82
N ASN A 185 2.09 41.66 6.46
CA ASN A 185 2.50 43.02 6.13
C ASN A 185 4.03 43.11 6.29
N ILE A 186 4.74 43.39 5.20
CA ILE A 186 6.18 43.50 5.18
C ILE A 186 6.58 44.68 6.08
N GLY A 187 6.78 44.42 7.36
CA GLY A 187 7.27 45.43 8.32
C GLY A 187 6.67 45.41 9.70
N GLY A 188 5.71 44.52 10.04
CA GLY A 188 5.04 44.69 11.31
C GLY A 188 4.53 43.44 12.04
N GLY A 189 5.04 42.27 11.79
CA GLY A 189 4.99 41.18 12.78
C GLY A 189 3.61 40.60 13.17
N LEU A 190 2.52 40.91 12.47
CA LEU A 190 1.23 40.22 12.71
C LEU A 190 1.17 38.90 11.94
N PRO A 191 0.76 37.79 12.59
CA PRO A 191 0.50 36.54 11.90
C PRO A 191 -0.48 36.75 10.76
N GLY A 192 -0.22 36.16 9.60
CA GLY A 192 -1.18 36.21 8.48
C GLY A 192 -2.50 35.62 8.89
N THR A 193 -3.60 36.32 8.60
CA THR A 193 -4.95 35.84 8.87
C THR A 193 -5.31 34.77 7.85
N VAL A 194 -5.89 33.65 8.30
CA VAL A 194 -6.45 32.64 7.43
C VAL A 194 -7.69 33.22 6.76
N LEU A 195 -7.72 33.25 5.43
CA LEU A 195 -8.81 33.78 4.62
C LEU A 195 -9.71 32.67 4.08
N GLY A 196 -9.26 31.42 4.18
CA GLY A 196 -10.01 30.28 3.68
C GLY A 196 -9.14 29.03 3.53
N THR A 197 -9.73 28.01 2.95
CA THR A 197 -9.05 26.75 2.65
C THR A 197 -9.23 26.37 1.19
N ASN A 198 -8.14 26.04 0.52
CA ASN A 198 -8.17 25.40 -0.78
C ASN A 198 -8.19 23.88 -0.58
N THR A 199 -9.17 23.23 -1.19
CA THR A 199 -9.31 21.78 -1.23
C THR A 199 -9.19 21.31 -2.66
N LEU A 200 -8.24 20.43 -2.92
CA LEU A 200 -8.08 19.73 -4.19
C LEU A 200 -8.38 18.25 -3.93
N GLU A 201 -9.36 17.71 -4.63
CA GLU A 201 -9.73 16.30 -4.55
C GLU A 201 -9.97 15.71 -5.93
N GLY A 202 -9.78 14.41 -6.04
CA GLY A 202 -10.05 13.67 -7.26
C GLY A 202 -9.78 12.19 -7.08
N ASP A 203 -10.32 11.41 -7.98
CA ASP A 203 -10.18 9.97 -8.02
C ASP A 203 -9.90 9.47 -9.44
N ASP A 204 -9.44 8.21 -9.53
CA ASP A 204 -9.21 7.52 -10.79
C ASP A 204 -9.19 6.00 -10.59
N ILE A 205 -9.38 5.26 -11.66
CA ILE A 205 -9.29 3.81 -11.70
C ILE A 205 -8.11 3.39 -12.57
N GLY A 206 -7.15 2.74 -11.95
CA GLY A 206 -5.99 2.16 -12.63
C GLY A 206 -6.04 0.63 -12.67
N TYR A 207 -5.43 0.05 -13.69
CA TYR A 207 -5.36 -1.39 -13.89
C TYR A 207 -3.93 -1.90 -13.77
N GLY A 208 -3.78 -3.08 -13.19
CA GLY A 208 -2.51 -3.76 -13.05
C GLY A 208 -2.67 -5.26 -12.99
N TYR A 209 -1.60 -5.96 -12.66
CA TYR A 209 -1.62 -7.41 -12.47
C TYR A 209 -0.52 -7.88 -11.55
N ASN A 210 -0.76 -9.07 -10.95
CA ASN A 210 0.21 -9.89 -10.24
C ASN A 210 0.52 -11.13 -11.06
N PHE A 211 1.77 -11.54 -11.07
CA PHE A 211 2.20 -12.86 -11.53
C PHE A 211 3.06 -13.51 -10.47
N GLY A 212 2.79 -14.77 -10.15
CA GLY A 212 3.51 -15.52 -9.15
C GLY A 212 4.02 -16.86 -9.67
N ILE A 213 5.14 -17.29 -9.09
CA ILE A 213 5.67 -18.66 -9.18
C ILE A 213 5.86 -19.16 -7.76
N HIS A 214 5.44 -20.38 -7.51
CA HIS A 214 5.68 -21.08 -6.25
C HIS A 214 6.29 -22.43 -6.53
N THR A 215 7.26 -22.86 -5.71
CA THR A 215 7.91 -24.17 -5.87
C THR A 215 8.17 -24.83 -4.51
N LYS A 216 7.88 -26.12 -4.41
CA LYS A 216 8.28 -27.00 -3.32
C LYS A 216 9.67 -27.55 -3.61
N LEU A 217 10.64 -27.12 -2.83
CA LEU A 217 12.02 -27.63 -2.92
C LEU A 217 12.18 -28.95 -2.16
N SER A 218 11.46 -29.09 -1.05
CA SER A 218 11.34 -30.31 -0.25
C SER A 218 9.98 -30.33 0.47
N GLU A 219 9.71 -31.35 1.29
CA GLU A 219 8.50 -31.42 2.12
C GLU A 219 8.38 -30.25 3.12
N SER A 220 9.50 -29.69 3.55
CA SER A 220 9.57 -28.62 4.55
C SER A 220 10.05 -27.27 4.01
N THR A 221 10.37 -27.19 2.72
CA THR A 221 10.97 -25.99 2.14
C THR A 221 10.30 -25.61 0.84
N SER A 222 9.80 -24.39 0.78
CA SER A 222 9.24 -23.80 -0.43
C SER A 222 9.90 -22.47 -0.77
N ALA A 223 9.80 -22.07 -2.03
CA ALA A 223 10.24 -20.77 -2.51
C ALA A 223 9.17 -20.15 -3.40
N GLY A 224 9.11 -18.83 -3.40
CA GLY A 224 8.16 -18.10 -4.21
C GLY A 224 8.71 -16.77 -4.72
N ILE A 225 8.30 -16.42 -5.93
CA ILE A 225 8.60 -15.13 -6.56
C ILE A 225 7.28 -14.52 -7.01
N VAL A 226 7.12 -13.23 -6.77
CA VAL A 226 5.96 -12.47 -7.21
C VAL A 226 6.41 -11.19 -7.90
N TYR A 227 5.81 -10.94 -9.04
CA TYR A 227 5.91 -9.67 -9.74
C TYR A 227 4.56 -8.94 -9.68
N ARG A 228 4.59 -7.65 -9.35
CA ARG A 228 3.43 -6.75 -9.43
C ARG A 228 3.73 -5.66 -10.43
N SER A 229 2.80 -5.47 -11.36
CA SER A 229 2.93 -4.42 -12.37
C SER A 229 2.82 -3.03 -11.75
N LYS A 230 3.34 -2.04 -12.46
CA LYS A 230 3.02 -0.63 -12.18
C LYS A 230 1.55 -0.39 -12.49
N VAL A 231 0.90 0.45 -11.67
CA VAL A 231 -0.41 1.02 -11.94
C VAL A 231 -0.20 2.52 -12.21
N LYS A 232 -0.84 3.02 -13.26
CA LYS A 232 -0.82 4.45 -13.61
C LYS A 232 -2.19 5.03 -13.31
N TYR A 233 -2.19 6.19 -12.70
CA TYR A 233 -3.39 6.97 -12.45
C TYR A 233 -3.28 8.30 -13.17
N LYS A 234 -4.41 8.81 -13.65
CA LYS A 234 -4.53 10.10 -14.30
C LYS A 234 -5.83 10.76 -13.82
N ILE A 235 -5.69 11.59 -12.80
CA ILE A 235 -6.82 12.31 -12.23
C ILE A 235 -7.11 13.50 -13.16
N ASP A 236 -8.10 13.35 -14.03
CA ASP A 236 -8.49 14.37 -15.02
C ASP A 236 -9.63 15.27 -14.52
N ASP A 237 -10.49 14.75 -13.64
CA ASP A 237 -11.70 15.40 -13.15
C ASP A 237 -11.57 15.87 -11.69
N GLY A 238 -10.38 16.36 -11.32
CA GLY A 238 -10.16 16.90 -9.97
C GLY A 238 -10.91 18.20 -9.75
N THR A 239 -11.53 18.37 -8.57
CA THR A 239 -12.19 19.61 -8.15
C THR A 239 -11.26 20.44 -7.29
N LEU A 240 -11.25 21.76 -7.53
CA LEU A 240 -10.57 22.73 -6.67
C LEU A 240 -11.64 23.65 -6.07
N GLU A 241 -11.86 23.51 -4.79
CA GLU A 241 -12.76 24.39 -4.03
C GLU A 241 -11.96 25.35 -3.17
N THR A 242 -12.44 26.59 -3.07
CA THR A 242 -11.95 27.61 -2.14
C THR A 242 -13.09 28.02 -1.23
N THR A 243 -13.01 27.64 0.04
CA THR A 243 -13.96 28.11 1.05
C THR A 243 -13.36 29.29 1.80
N GLY A 244 -14.05 30.42 1.77
CA GLY A 244 -13.72 31.60 2.59
C GLY A 244 -14.11 31.40 4.05
N THR A 245 -13.44 32.08 4.96
CA THR A 245 -13.83 32.20 6.39
C THR A 245 -14.70 33.42 6.61
#